data_f23d2cba8adf1f02fc04dbc02ee5a822
#
_entry.id   f23d2cba8adf1f02fc04dbc02ee5a822
#
_cell.length_a   1.000
_cell.length_b   1.000
_cell.length_c   1.000
_cell.angle_alpha   90.00
_cell.angle_beta   90.00
_cell.angle_gamma   90.00
#
_symmetry.space_group_name_H-M   'P 1'
#
loop_
_entity.id
_entity.type
_entity.pdbx_description
1 polymer ?
#
loop_
_entity_poly.entity_id
_entity_poly.type
_entity_poly.pdbx_seq_one_letter_code
_entity_poly.pdbx_strand_id
1 'polypeptide(L)'
;MTDFEKAMKELASVEHSNDNSKVLHKNSTELGLTFWGIYQSANPNLPIWNIIDRYLMIEPDIKKCGVILCNNKEIMTQVYKFYRETYWEFMRLDEFDHYHKKLEVFIFAVNVWRTNAAKQLQKMLGFTGKDIDGKIGKDTLARVNTYDVEKFNAEFDKFEIAYYTSLADNDPVKVRYLKGWTARALKY
;
A
#
# COMPACT_ATOMS: atom_id res chain seq x y z
N MET A 1 11.59 13.56 10.40
CA MET A 1 10.63 12.75 9.61
C MET A 1 11.28 11.41 9.37
N THR A 2 10.64 10.33 9.83
CA THR A 2 11.09 8.95 9.63
C THR A 2 10.88 8.50 8.18
N ASP A 3 11.52 7.38 7.77
CA ASP A 3 11.30 6.82 6.43
C ASP A 3 9.84 6.39 6.22
N PHE A 4 9.20 5.84 7.26
CA PHE A 4 7.77 5.54 7.22
C PHE A 4 6.91 6.78 6.97
N GLU A 5 7.17 7.90 7.65
CA GLU A 5 6.42 9.15 7.43
C GLU A 5 6.63 9.71 6.03
N LYS A 6 7.84 9.57 5.45
CA LYS A 6 8.10 9.93 4.05
C LYS A 6 7.29 9.03 3.10
N ALA A 7 7.31 7.71 3.33
CA ALA A 7 6.56 6.74 2.52
C ALA A 7 5.05 6.98 2.58
N MET A 8 4.50 7.37 3.74
CA MET A 8 3.08 7.74 3.86
C MET A 8 2.70 8.99 3.03
N LYS A 9 3.62 9.94 2.85
CA LYS A 9 3.38 11.09 1.96
C LYS A 9 3.36 10.66 0.48
N GLU A 10 4.26 9.75 0.09
CA GLU A 10 4.24 9.19 -1.26
C GLU A 10 2.98 8.35 -1.49
N LEU A 11 2.56 7.55 -0.51
CA LEU A 11 1.31 6.81 -0.57
C LEU A 11 0.10 7.74 -0.78
N ALA A 12 0.03 8.86 -0.08
CA ALA A 12 -1.02 9.86 -0.27
C ALA A 12 -1.08 10.37 -1.72
N SER A 13 0.07 10.58 -2.36
CA SER A 13 0.13 11.00 -3.76
C SER A 13 -0.41 9.93 -4.72
N VAL A 14 -0.23 8.65 -4.38
CA VAL A 14 -0.69 7.50 -5.18
C VAL A 14 -2.18 7.24 -4.98
N GLU A 15 -2.65 7.22 -3.74
CA GLU A 15 -4.03 6.82 -3.41
C GLU A 15 -5.06 7.90 -3.76
N HIS A 16 -4.75 9.16 -3.51
CA HIS A 16 -5.70 10.26 -3.71
C HIS A 16 -5.10 11.52 -4.36
N SER A 17 -3.92 11.41 -4.98
CA SER A 17 -3.25 12.51 -5.69
C SER A 17 -3.05 13.77 -4.81
N ASN A 18 -2.84 13.60 -3.50
CA ASN A 18 -2.80 14.65 -2.49
C ASN A 18 -4.09 15.52 -2.43
N ASP A 19 -5.21 15.01 -2.94
CA ASP A 19 -6.51 15.68 -2.92
C ASP A 19 -7.38 15.11 -1.79
N ASN A 20 -7.43 15.81 -0.69
CA ASN A 20 -8.17 15.40 0.51
C ASN A 20 -9.69 15.24 0.28
N SER A 21 -10.24 15.76 -0.81
CA SER A 21 -11.65 15.54 -1.16
C SER A 21 -11.94 14.14 -1.69
N LYS A 22 -10.89 13.36 -2.01
CA LYS A 22 -10.98 11.99 -2.53
C LYS A 22 -10.74 10.92 -1.49
N VAL A 23 -10.29 11.29 -0.29
CA VAL A 23 -9.87 10.32 0.73
C VAL A 23 -11.02 9.51 1.33
N LEU A 24 -12.23 10.09 1.38
CA LEU A 24 -13.44 9.43 1.84
C LEU A 24 -14.42 9.28 0.68
N HIS A 25 -14.81 8.05 0.38
CA HIS A 25 -15.75 7.76 -0.71
C HIS A 25 -16.46 6.42 -0.51
N LYS A 26 -17.52 6.20 -1.31
CA LYS A 26 -18.15 4.89 -1.50
C LYS A 26 -17.72 4.34 -2.86
N ASN A 27 -17.23 3.12 -2.88
CA ASN A 27 -17.04 2.39 -4.13
C ASN A 27 -18.35 1.73 -4.57
N SER A 28 -18.62 1.75 -5.87
CA SER A 28 -19.81 1.09 -6.44
C SER A 28 -19.77 -0.44 -6.33
N THR A 29 -18.58 -1.00 -6.14
CA THR A 29 -18.31 -2.45 -6.10
C THR A 29 -18.12 -3.00 -4.70
N GLU A 30 -18.07 -2.15 -3.68
CA GLU A 30 -17.79 -2.55 -2.30
C GLU A 30 -18.85 -2.04 -1.32
N LEU A 31 -19.16 -2.86 -0.33
CA LEU A 31 -20.04 -2.47 0.75
C LEU A 31 -19.30 -1.57 1.74
N GLY A 32 -19.90 -0.42 2.08
CA GLY A 32 -19.36 0.50 3.07
C GLY A 32 -18.53 1.65 2.48
N LEU A 33 -17.76 2.26 3.35
CA LEU A 33 -16.91 3.41 3.04
C LEU A 33 -15.47 2.98 2.81
N THR A 34 -14.76 3.81 2.06
CA THR A 34 -13.29 3.76 1.95
C THR A 34 -12.73 5.07 2.47
N PHE A 35 -11.76 4.99 3.39
CA PHE A 35 -11.03 6.15 3.90
C PHE A 35 -9.52 5.90 3.79
N TRP A 36 -8.82 6.79 3.11
CA TRP A 36 -7.37 6.64 2.88
C TRP A 36 -6.99 5.28 2.27
N GLY A 37 -7.78 4.72 1.33
CA GLY A 37 -7.55 3.39 0.78
C GLY A 37 -7.88 2.22 1.72
N ILE A 38 -8.32 2.48 2.95
CA ILE A 38 -8.77 1.46 3.90
C ILE A 38 -10.25 1.18 3.63
N TYR A 39 -10.56 -0.07 3.30
CA TYR A 39 -11.93 -0.52 3.02
C TYR A 39 -12.64 -0.93 4.30
N GLN A 40 -13.83 -0.39 4.53
CA GLN A 40 -14.65 -0.71 5.71
C GLN A 40 -15.05 -2.20 5.71
N SER A 41 -15.44 -2.73 4.56
CA SER A 41 -15.83 -4.14 4.40
C SER A 41 -14.72 -5.13 4.77
N ALA A 42 -13.46 -4.78 4.47
CA ALA A 42 -12.31 -5.61 4.79
C ALA A 42 -11.79 -5.39 6.23
N ASN A 43 -12.13 -4.26 6.85
CA ASN A 43 -11.62 -3.83 8.15
C ASN A 43 -12.73 -3.25 9.03
N PRO A 44 -13.86 -3.98 9.27
CA PRO A 44 -15.06 -3.41 9.90
C PRO A 44 -14.86 -2.99 11.37
N ASN A 45 -13.85 -3.55 12.04
CA ASN A 45 -13.61 -3.32 13.46
C ASN A 45 -12.60 -2.19 13.75
N LEU A 46 -12.14 -1.48 12.72
CA LEU A 46 -11.21 -0.35 12.96
C LEU A 46 -11.94 0.82 13.63
N PRO A 47 -11.33 1.44 14.65
CA PRO A 47 -11.94 2.58 15.36
C PRO A 47 -12.25 3.78 14.46
N ILE A 48 -11.58 3.90 13.30
CA ILE A 48 -11.79 5.01 12.37
C ILE A 48 -13.24 5.14 11.92
N TRP A 49 -13.98 4.04 11.81
CA TRP A 49 -15.37 4.05 11.33
C TRP A 49 -16.30 4.78 12.28
N ASN A 50 -16.13 4.57 13.59
CA ASN A 50 -16.91 5.30 14.60
C ASN A 50 -16.60 6.80 14.59
N ILE A 51 -15.37 7.19 14.24
CA ILE A 51 -15.00 8.61 14.09
C ILE A 51 -15.67 9.16 12.84
N ILE A 52 -15.57 8.48 11.71
CA ILE A 52 -16.17 8.89 10.44
C ILE A 52 -17.68 9.05 10.58
N ASP A 53 -18.37 8.10 11.20
CA ASP A 53 -19.83 8.16 11.39
C ASP A 53 -20.25 9.39 12.19
N ARG A 54 -19.53 9.74 13.27
CA ARG A 54 -19.79 10.96 14.06
C ARG A 54 -19.61 12.22 13.22
N TYR A 55 -18.56 12.27 12.37
CA TYR A 55 -18.33 13.44 11.52
C TYR A 55 -19.33 13.55 10.38
N LEU A 56 -19.82 12.43 9.81
CA LEU A 56 -20.87 12.43 8.80
C LEU A 56 -22.23 12.89 9.34
N MET A 57 -22.50 12.78 10.64
CA MET A 57 -23.69 13.40 11.27
C MET A 57 -23.61 14.91 11.30
N ILE A 58 -22.41 15.49 11.31
CA ILE A 58 -22.18 16.95 11.35
C ILE A 58 -22.02 17.52 9.93
N GLU A 59 -21.26 16.85 9.08
CA GLU A 59 -21.04 17.20 7.68
C GLU A 59 -21.38 15.98 6.79
N PRO A 60 -22.64 15.93 6.27
CA PRO A 60 -23.11 14.82 5.45
C PRO A 60 -22.46 14.73 4.06
N ASP A 61 -21.84 15.81 3.57
CA ASP A 61 -21.10 15.79 2.32
C ASP A 61 -19.81 14.98 2.51
N ILE A 62 -19.77 13.81 1.89
CA ILE A 62 -18.65 12.85 2.03
C ILE A 62 -17.29 13.50 1.68
N LYS A 63 -17.24 14.34 0.65
CA LYS A 63 -15.99 14.98 0.22
C LYS A 63 -15.52 16.01 1.23
N LYS A 64 -16.43 16.87 1.71
CA LYS A 64 -16.12 17.86 2.75
C LYS A 64 -15.75 17.18 4.06
N CYS A 65 -16.49 16.15 4.46
CA CYS A 65 -16.16 15.33 5.62
C CYS A 65 -14.75 14.74 5.50
N GLY A 66 -14.37 14.20 4.34
CA GLY A 66 -13.02 13.69 4.08
C GLY A 66 -11.93 14.75 4.31
N VAL A 67 -12.13 15.98 3.83
CA VAL A 67 -11.19 17.09 4.05
C VAL A 67 -11.05 17.41 5.55
N ILE A 68 -12.17 17.45 6.29
CA ILE A 68 -12.17 17.69 7.74
C ILE A 68 -11.39 16.59 8.47
N LEU A 69 -11.66 15.32 8.12
CA LEU A 69 -11.02 14.16 8.74
C LEU A 69 -9.51 14.11 8.51
N CYS A 70 -9.01 14.56 7.37
CA CYS A 70 -7.56 14.66 7.12
C CYS A 70 -6.84 15.61 8.08
N ASN A 71 -7.55 16.59 8.65
CA ASN A 71 -7.02 17.51 9.65
C ASN A 71 -7.26 17.03 11.09
N ASN A 72 -7.95 15.92 11.27
CA ASN A 72 -8.23 15.35 12.59
C ASN A 72 -7.09 14.44 13.01
N LYS A 73 -6.36 14.83 14.06
CA LYS A 73 -5.19 14.09 14.56
C LYS A 73 -5.54 12.68 15.05
N GLU A 74 -6.70 12.48 15.66
CA GLU A 74 -7.12 11.19 16.21
C GLU A 74 -7.26 10.15 15.09
N ILE A 75 -8.03 10.47 14.04
CA ILE A 75 -8.24 9.52 12.94
C ILE A 75 -6.95 9.30 12.13
N MET A 76 -6.17 10.35 11.87
CA MET A 76 -4.92 10.22 11.13
C MET A 76 -3.90 9.38 11.89
N THR A 77 -3.86 9.45 13.23
CA THR A 77 -3.05 8.54 14.04
C THR A 77 -3.45 7.07 13.82
N GLN A 78 -4.75 6.78 13.75
CA GLN A 78 -5.24 5.41 13.47
C GLN A 78 -4.91 4.95 12.05
N VAL A 79 -5.00 5.85 11.05
CA VAL A 79 -4.59 5.56 9.66
C VAL A 79 -3.09 5.20 9.60
N TYR A 80 -2.23 6.03 10.19
CA TYR A 80 -0.79 5.76 10.22
C TYR A 80 -0.47 4.46 10.96
N LYS A 81 -1.13 4.20 12.09
CA LYS A 81 -1.00 2.94 12.82
C LYS A 81 -1.38 1.75 11.96
N PHE A 82 -2.51 1.82 11.25
CA PHE A 82 -2.95 0.74 10.35
C PHE A 82 -1.89 0.41 9.29
N TYR A 83 -1.38 1.41 8.57
CA TYR A 83 -0.37 1.19 7.53
C TYR A 83 0.96 0.70 8.08
N ARG A 84 1.34 1.21 9.27
CA ARG A 84 2.56 0.76 9.94
C ARG A 84 2.48 -0.71 10.34
N GLU A 85 1.47 -1.11 11.07
CA GLU A 85 1.33 -2.48 11.58
C GLU A 85 1.00 -3.48 10.47
N THR A 86 0.12 -3.09 9.52
CA THR A 86 -0.34 -4.00 8.47
C THR A 86 0.70 -4.24 7.40
N TYR A 87 1.47 -3.25 7.02
CA TYR A 87 2.38 -3.34 5.88
C TYR A 87 3.84 -3.11 6.26
N TRP A 88 4.17 -1.99 6.90
CA TRP A 88 5.55 -1.59 7.16
C TRP A 88 6.29 -2.57 8.08
N GLU A 89 5.71 -2.87 9.23
CA GLU A 89 6.28 -3.82 10.20
C GLU A 89 6.19 -5.27 9.70
N PHE A 90 5.08 -5.65 9.06
CA PHE A 90 4.97 -6.98 8.47
C PHE A 90 6.08 -7.24 7.45
N MET A 91 6.40 -6.26 6.61
CA MET A 91 7.46 -6.33 5.62
C MET A 91 8.84 -6.04 6.21
N ARG A 92 8.94 -5.74 7.52
CA ARG A 92 10.18 -5.42 8.23
C ARG A 92 10.99 -4.30 7.56
N LEU A 93 10.31 -3.28 7.03
CA LEU A 93 10.94 -2.26 6.19
C LEU A 93 11.94 -1.38 6.97
N ASP A 94 11.81 -1.26 8.29
CA ASP A 94 12.81 -0.55 9.10
C ASP A 94 14.20 -1.22 9.03
N GLU A 95 14.26 -2.52 8.68
CA GLU A 95 15.51 -3.30 8.58
C GLU A 95 16.13 -3.31 7.18
N PHE A 96 15.46 -2.71 6.18
CA PHE A 96 16.06 -2.50 4.86
C PHE A 96 17.09 -1.37 4.93
N ASP A 97 18.19 -1.51 4.23
CA ASP A 97 19.32 -0.59 4.25
C ASP A 97 19.07 0.75 3.52
N HIS A 98 18.18 0.77 2.52
CA HIS A 98 17.98 1.92 1.65
C HIS A 98 16.51 2.33 1.53
N TYR A 99 16.25 3.66 1.62
CA TYR A 99 14.88 4.21 1.58
C TYR A 99 14.10 3.86 0.31
N HIS A 100 14.73 3.89 -0.88
CA HIS A 100 14.03 3.54 -2.12
C HIS A 100 13.52 2.10 -2.09
N LYS A 101 14.31 1.13 -1.64
CA LYS A 101 13.85 -0.26 -1.47
C LYS A 101 12.66 -0.38 -0.52
N LYS A 102 12.68 0.40 0.59
CA LYS A 102 11.55 0.47 1.54
C LYS A 102 10.29 0.99 0.86
N LEU A 103 10.44 2.09 0.13
CA LEU A 103 9.32 2.78 -0.53
C LEU A 103 8.67 1.89 -1.60
N GLU A 104 9.46 1.34 -2.51
CA GLU A 104 9.01 0.41 -3.56
C GLU A 104 8.19 -0.74 -2.97
N VAL A 105 8.81 -1.47 -2.04
CA VAL A 105 8.16 -2.63 -1.43
C VAL A 105 6.92 -2.23 -0.63
N PHE A 106 6.92 -1.08 0.04
CA PHE A 106 5.76 -0.58 0.77
C PHE A 106 4.58 -0.26 -0.15
N ILE A 107 4.80 0.53 -1.20
CA ILE A 107 3.75 0.92 -2.15
C ILE A 107 3.18 -0.32 -2.85
N PHE A 108 4.03 -1.24 -3.27
CA PHE A 108 3.60 -2.50 -3.86
C PHE A 108 2.78 -3.35 -2.87
N ALA A 109 3.24 -3.48 -1.63
CA ALA A 109 2.55 -4.26 -0.59
C ALA A 109 1.14 -3.72 -0.30
N VAL A 110 0.97 -2.40 -0.29
CA VAL A 110 -0.36 -1.77 -0.13
C VAL A 110 -1.27 -2.13 -1.29
N ASN A 111 -0.75 -2.15 -2.52
CA ASN A 111 -1.54 -2.39 -3.72
C ASN A 111 -1.95 -3.86 -3.92
N VAL A 112 -1.05 -4.82 -3.61
CA VAL A 112 -1.26 -6.25 -3.93
C VAL A 112 -1.45 -7.14 -2.72
N TRP A 113 -1.50 -6.56 -1.54
CA TRP A 113 -1.47 -7.22 -0.24
C TRP A 113 -0.07 -7.73 0.17
N ARG A 114 0.27 -7.49 1.42
CA ARG A 114 1.61 -7.73 2.01
C ARG A 114 2.21 -9.11 1.75
N THR A 115 1.41 -10.18 1.86
CA THR A 115 1.89 -11.55 1.64
C THR A 115 2.25 -11.80 0.17
N ASN A 116 1.47 -11.24 -0.77
CA ASN A 116 1.77 -11.33 -2.18
C ASN A 116 3.04 -10.53 -2.53
N ALA A 117 3.18 -9.32 -1.99
CA ALA A 117 4.39 -8.51 -2.17
C ALA A 117 5.64 -9.23 -1.66
N ALA A 118 5.57 -9.82 -0.46
CA ALA A 118 6.67 -10.60 0.10
C ALA A 118 7.07 -11.77 -0.80
N LYS A 119 6.09 -12.49 -1.37
CA LYS A 119 6.35 -13.59 -2.31
C LYS A 119 7.00 -13.12 -3.61
N GLN A 120 6.56 -11.97 -4.17
CA GLN A 120 7.19 -11.42 -5.38
C GLN A 120 8.62 -10.95 -5.09
N LEU A 121 8.84 -10.29 -3.96
CA LEU A 121 10.18 -9.91 -3.51
C LEU A 121 11.09 -11.14 -3.36
N GLN A 122 10.62 -12.20 -2.72
CA GLN A 122 11.37 -13.45 -2.58
C GLN A 122 11.73 -14.07 -3.94
N LYS A 123 10.79 -14.08 -4.91
CA LYS A 123 11.07 -14.55 -6.28
C LYS A 123 12.16 -13.71 -6.94
N MET A 124 12.08 -12.39 -6.88
CA MET A 124 13.09 -11.48 -7.41
C MET A 124 14.48 -11.76 -6.79
N LEU A 125 14.51 -12.02 -5.50
CA LEU A 125 15.73 -12.36 -4.76
C LEU A 125 16.25 -13.78 -5.03
N GLY A 126 15.62 -14.54 -5.94
CA GLY A 126 16.06 -15.88 -6.35
C GLY A 126 15.68 -16.99 -5.39
N PHE A 127 14.69 -16.79 -4.51
CA PHE A 127 14.12 -17.90 -3.74
C PHE A 127 13.25 -18.79 -4.64
N THR A 128 13.16 -20.07 -4.31
CA THR A 128 12.40 -21.05 -5.09
C THR A 128 11.57 -21.99 -4.19
N GLY A 129 10.54 -22.58 -4.76
CA GLY A 129 9.75 -23.62 -4.10
C GLY A 129 9.17 -23.15 -2.76
N LYS A 130 9.41 -23.91 -1.70
CA LYS A 130 8.88 -23.65 -0.35
C LYS A 130 9.47 -22.42 0.34
N ASP A 131 10.59 -21.90 -0.15
CA ASP A 131 11.26 -20.74 0.42
C ASP A 131 10.57 -19.42 -0.02
N ILE A 132 9.63 -19.51 -0.96
CA ILE A 132 8.69 -18.41 -1.30
C ILE A 132 7.48 -18.52 -0.37
N ASP A 133 7.69 -18.24 0.91
CA ASP A 133 6.69 -18.42 1.96
C ASP A 133 5.86 -17.14 2.27
N GLY A 134 6.28 -15.99 1.75
CA GLY A 134 5.62 -14.69 1.98
C GLY A 134 5.96 -14.08 3.34
N LYS A 135 7.07 -14.49 3.97
CA LYS A 135 7.57 -13.94 5.24
C LYS A 135 8.95 -13.32 5.04
N ILE A 136 9.15 -12.13 5.56
CA ILE A 136 10.47 -11.46 5.49
C ILE A 136 11.35 -11.97 6.63
N GLY A 137 12.05 -13.09 6.37
CA GLY A 137 13.00 -13.69 7.29
C GLY A 137 14.41 -13.10 7.19
N LYS A 138 15.34 -13.63 8.00
CA LYS A 138 16.75 -13.17 8.00
C LYS A 138 17.41 -13.31 6.63
N ASP A 139 17.15 -14.40 5.90
CA ASP A 139 17.75 -14.64 4.59
C ASP A 139 17.19 -13.67 3.54
N THR A 140 15.90 -13.37 3.60
CA THR A 140 15.28 -12.36 2.73
C THR A 140 15.90 -10.97 2.98
N LEU A 141 16.04 -10.58 4.26
CA LEU A 141 16.68 -9.30 4.62
C LEU A 141 18.14 -9.24 4.18
N ALA A 142 18.91 -10.32 4.39
CA ALA A 142 20.31 -10.36 3.97
C ALA A 142 20.44 -10.13 2.46
N ARG A 143 19.59 -10.82 1.65
CA ARG A 143 19.61 -10.64 0.19
C ARG A 143 19.16 -9.23 -0.24
N VAL A 144 18.09 -8.69 0.35
CA VAL A 144 17.65 -7.32 0.06
C VAL A 144 18.77 -6.32 0.36
N ASN A 145 19.42 -6.43 1.52
CA ASN A 145 20.39 -5.45 1.98
C ASN A 145 21.75 -5.55 1.25
N THR A 146 22.05 -6.69 0.61
CA THR A 146 23.22 -6.83 -0.25
C THR A 146 22.94 -6.48 -1.71
N TYR A 147 21.68 -6.26 -2.08
CA TYR A 147 21.32 -5.89 -3.45
C TYR A 147 21.69 -4.43 -3.73
N ASP A 148 22.30 -4.15 -4.89
CA ASP A 148 22.51 -2.80 -5.36
C ASP A 148 21.19 -2.07 -5.56
N VAL A 149 21.10 -0.81 -5.13
CA VAL A 149 19.80 -0.10 -5.10
C VAL A 149 19.24 0.17 -6.49
N GLU A 150 20.09 0.53 -7.45
CA GLU A 150 19.65 0.84 -8.82
C GLU A 150 19.17 -0.44 -9.53
N LYS A 151 19.91 -1.54 -9.34
CA LYS A 151 19.49 -2.85 -9.84
C LYS A 151 18.23 -3.34 -9.16
N PHE A 152 18.10 -3.11 -7.84
CA PHE A 152 16.90 -3.49 -7.11
C PHE A 152 15.67 -2.83 -7.72
N ASN A 153 15.66 -1.51 -7.88
CA ASN A 153 14.52 -0.79 -8.44
C ASN A 153 14.19 -1.31 -9.85
N ALA A 154 15.18 -1.35 -10.74
CA ALA A 154 14.96 -1.79 -12.13
C ALA A 154 14.46 -3.24 -12.26
N GLU A 155 14.83 -4.13 -11.35
CA GLU A 155 14.36 -5.51 -11.35
C GLU A 155 13.03 -5.65 -10.63
N PHE A 156 12.80 -4.91 -9.55
CA PHE A 156 11.53 -4.92 -8.83
C PHE A 156 10.40 -4.40 -9.70
N ASP A 157 10.61 -3.30 -10.46
CA ASP A 157 9.66 -2.80 -11.46
C ASP A 157 9.23 -3.88 -12.45
N LYS A 158 10.19 -4.65 -12.97
CA LYS A 158 9.89 -5.75 -13.90
C LYS A 158 9.03 -6.82 -13.25
N PHE A 159 9.31 -7.17 -11.98
CA PHE A 159 8.52 -8.14 -11.23
C PHE A 159 7.12 -7.62 -10.92
N GLU A 160 6.98 -6.34 -10.57
CA GLU A 160 5.68 -5.69 -10.37
C GLU A 160 4.85 -5.73 -11.66
N ILE A 161 5.42 -5.27 -12.78
CA ILE A 161 4.76 -5.24 -14.08
C ILE A 161 4.35 -6.66 -14.51
N ALA A 162 5.24 -7.64 -14.37
CA ALA A 162 4.93 -9.03 -14.68
C ALA A 162 3.79 -9.57 -13.81
N TYR A 163 3.77 -9.23 -12.53
CA TYR A 163 2.69 -9.60 -11.62
C TYR A 163 1.35 -8.96 -12.03
N TYR A 164 1.33 -7.67 -12.31
CA TYR A 164 0.12 -6.98 -12.78
C TYR A 164 -0.39 -7.50 -14.11
N THR A 165 0.52 -7.80 -15.04
CA THR A 165 0.18 -8.42 -16.31
C THR A 165 -0.48 -9.79 -16.09
N SER A 166 0.09 -10.62 -15.21
CA SER A 166 -0.50 -11.92 -14.89
C SER A 166 -1.90 -11.82 -14.26
N LEU A 167 -2.16 -10.76 -13.48
CA LEU A 167 -3.49 -10.51 -12.93
C LEU A 167 -4.50 -10.12 -14.02
N ALA A 168 -4.07 -9.32 -15.00
CA ALA A 168 -4.90 -8.90 -16.12
C ALA A 168 -5.18 -10.05 -17.10
N ASP A 169 -4.20 -10.92 -17.36
CA ASP A 169 -4.34 -12.11 -18.21
C ASP A 169 -5.35 -13.11 -17.63
N ASN A 170 -5.38 -13.24 -16.29
CA ASN A 170 -6.29 -14.15 -15.59
C ASN A 170 -7.68 -13.56 -15.33
N ASP A 171 -7.87 -12.25 -15.50
CA ASP A 171 -9.13 -11.56 -15.24
C ASP A 171 -9.31 -10.35 -16.17
N PRO A 172 -10.10 -10.48 -17.26
CA PRO A 172 -10.32 -9.41 -18.23
C PRO A 172 -10.83 -8.08 -17.63
N VAL A 173 -11.51 -8.13 -16.48
CA VAL A 173 -11.97 -6.93 -15.77
C VAL A 173 -10.78 -6.10 -15.26
N LYS A 174 -9.65 -6.73 -15.00
CA LYS A 174 -8.44 -6.09 -14.46
C LYS A 174 -7.60 -5.39 -15.54
N VAL A 175 -7.80 -5.70 -16.81
CA VAL A 175 -7.07 -5.06 -17.94
C VAL A 175 -7.17 -3.53 -17.87
N ARG A 176 -8.32 -3.00 -17.46
CA ARG A 176 -8.54 -1.55 -17.31
C ARG A 176 -7.63 -0.87 -16.28
N TYR A 177 -7.09 -1.63 -15.34
CA TYR A 177 -6.21 -1.11 -14.29
C TYR A 177 -4.73 -1.21 -14.66
N LEU A 178 -4.37 -2.06 -15.64
CA LEU A 178 -2.98 -2.40 -15.97
C LEU A 178 -2.13 -1.15 -16.28
N LYS A 179 -2.69 -0.20 -17.06
CA LYS A 179 -1.98 1.06 -17.38
C LYS A 179 -1.62 1.86 -16.11
N GLY A 180 -2.56 1.97 -15.17
CA GLY A 180 -2.34 2.68 -13.91
C GLY A 180 -1.35 1.95 -13.00
N TRP A 181 -1.43 0.62 -12.93
CA TRP A 181 -0.50 -0.21 -12.17
C TRP A 181 0.93 -0.13 -12.71
N THR A 182 1.12 -0.24 -14.03
CA THR A 182 2.43 -0.10 -14.67
C THR A 182 3.03 1.30 -14.45
N ALA A 183 2.20 2.35 -14.59
CA ALA A 183 2.67 3.71 -14.33
C ALA A 183 3.09 3.93 -12.86
N ARG A 184 2.45 3.21 -11.92
CA ARG A 184 2.81 3.24 -10.51
C ARG A 184 4.14 2.54 -10.26
N ALA A 185 4.36 1.35 -10.82
CA ALA A 185 5.60 0.59 -10.72
C ALA A 185 6.82 1.38 -11.24
N LEU A 186 6.66 2.16 -12.29
CA LEU A 186 7.74 2.95 -12.89
C LEU A 186 7.94 4.34 -12.26
N LYS A 187 7.29 4.63 -11.13
CA LYS A 187 7.33 5.97 -10.53
C LYS A 187 8.48 6.15 -9.55
N TYR A 188 8.92 5.11 -8.89
CA TYR A 188 9.86 5.12 -7.78
C TYR A 188 11.16 4.38 -8.08
#